data_7bfbd0972e4dbcb88260dcfc3ba96472
#
_entry.id   7bfbd0972e4dbcb88260dcfc3ba96472
#
_cell.length_a   1.000
_cell.length_b   1.000
_cell.length_c   1.000
_cell.angle_alpha   90.00
_cell.angle_beta   90.00
_cell.angle_gamma   90.00
#
_symmetry.space_group_name_H-M   'P 1'
#
loop_
_entity.id
_entity.type
_entity.pdbx_description
1 polymer ?
#
loop_
_entity_poly.entity_id
_entity_poly.type
_entity_poly.pdbx_seq_one_letter_code
_entity_poly.pdbx_strand_id
1 'polypeptide(L)'
;MPTAIKMVEPAENEFLASLEAKAKKPSGFLRAMANRPDVLKNFVPLYGAIMGPGSVERRMKELVYLTCSYANECAFCTASHVEASKKAGVTEEERQAIQTEQDQMFTDAERSVIRYARELTQTASADESHEALFEHFNNEQIVEITLVAAMANFTNRFNNALGIMP
;
A
#
# COMPACT_ATOMS: atom_id res chain seq x y z
N MET A 1 4.27 8.14 -19.18
CA MET A 1 3.83 9.54 -19.39
C MET A 1 4.64 10.44 -18.47
N PRO A 2 4.92 11.69 -18.84
CA PRO A 2 5.52 12.63 -17.90
C PRO A 2 4.54 12.89 -16.74
N THR A 3 5.08 13.25 -15.57
CA THR A 3 4.25 13.58 -14.39
C THR A 3 3.28 14.72 -14.73
N ALA A 4 2.02 14.57 -14.38
CA ALA A 4 0.94 15.50 -14.74
C ALA A 4 1.01 16.86 -14.03
N ILE A 5 1.82 16.98 -12.97
CA ILE A 5 1.95 18.19 -12.14
C ILE A 5 3.41 18.54 -11.87
N LYS A 6 3.65 19.79 -11.47
CA LYS A 6 4.96 20.20 -10.94
C LYS A 6 5.16 19.55 -9.56
N MET A 7 6.32 18.92 -9.38
CA MET A 7 6.75 18.39 -8.07
C MET A 7 7.28 19.52 -7.20
N VAL A 8 6.95 19.49 -5.93
CA VAL A 8 7.51 20.41 -4.92
C VAL A 8 8.93 19.96 -4.57
N GLU A 9 9.88 20.89 -4.59
CA GLU A 9 11.25 20.59 -4.16
C GLU A 9 11.38 20.71 -2.64
N PRO A 10 12.29 19.94 -2.01
CA PRO A 10 12.49 19.99 -0.55
C PRO A 10 12.81 21.40 -0.03
N ALA A 11 13.49 22.22 -0.81
CA ALA A 11 13.80 23.61 -0.45
C ALA A 11 12.53 24.50 -0.34
N GLU A 12 11.42 24.09 -0.95
CA GLU A 12 10.14 24.81 -0.94
C GLU A 12 9.22 24.39 0.23
N ASN A 13 9.57 23.29 0.95
CA ASN A 13 8.73 22.73 2.02
C ASN A 13 9.57 22.02 3.08
N GLU A 14 9.72 22.64 4.25
CA GLU A 14 10.53 22.10 5.35
C GLU A 14 10.09 20.72 5.85
N PHE A 15 8.78 20.47 5.87
CA PHE A 15 8.26 19.17 6.31
C PHE A 15 8.64 18.08 5.30
N LEU A 16 8.49 18.35 4.00
CA LEU A 16 8.94 17.43 2.95
C LEU A 16 10.46 17.17 3.07
N ALA A 17 11.25 18.23 3.25
CA ALA A 17 12.71 18.11 3.44
C ALA A 17 13.04 17.18 4.60
N SER A 18 12.35 17.32 5.73
CA SER A 18 12.55 16.46 6.92
C SER A 18 12.20 14.99 6.65
N LEU A 19 11.14 14.72 5.87
CA LEU A 19 10.72 13.37 5.51
C LEU A 19 11.75 12.68 4.59
N GLU A 20 12.21 13.38 3.55
CA GLU A 20 13.21 12.84 2.62
C GLU A 20 14.58 12.64 3.31
N ALA A 21 15.00 13.55 4.18
CA ALA A 21 16.21 13.41 4.98
C ALA A 21 16.15 12.17 5.88
N LYS A 22 15.02 11.93 6.55
CA LYS A 22 14.79 10.74 7.39
C LYS A 22 14.77 9.45 6.56
N ALA A 23 14.12 9.46 5.41
CA ALA A 23 14.06 8.31 4.50
C ALA A 23 15.36 8.08 3.72
N LYS A 24 16.26 9.07 3.68
CA LYS A 24 17.51 9.09 2.91
C LYS A 24 17.30 8.85 1.41
N LYS A 25 16.14 9.22 0.89
CA LYS A 25 15.79 9.10 -0.54
C LYS A 25 14.67 10.07 -0.89
N PRO A 26 14.64 10.59 -2.14
CA PRO A 26 13.52 11.36 -2.63
C PRO A 26 12.27 10.49 -2.79
N SER A 27 11.10 11.13 -2.77
CA SER A 27 9.82 10.45 -2.99
C SER A 27 8.92 11.29 -3.90
N GLY A 28 8.72 10.83 -5.12
CA GLY A 28 7.80 11.46 -6.07
C GLY A 28 6.38 11.60 -5.49
N PHE A 29 5.91 10.60 -4.75
CA PHE A 29 4.62 10.65 -4.05
C PHE A 29 4.53 11.80 -3.05
N LEU A 30 5.52 11.94 -2.14
CA LEU A 30 5.52 13.00 -1.14
C LEU A 30 5.68 14.39 -1.78
N ARG A 31 6.52 14.52 -2.80
CA ARG A 31 6.72 15.75 -3.57
C ARG A 31 5.44 16.19 -4.31
N ALA A 32 4.70 15.26 -4.86
CA ALA A 32 3.41 15.53 -5.47
C ALA A 32 2.39 16.01 -4.43
N MET A 33 2.27 15.28 -3.31
CA MET A 33 1.32 15.61 -2.24
C MET A 33 1.68 16.93 -1.54
N ALA A 34 2.96 17.34 -1.53
CA ALA A 34 3.41 18.60 -0.93
C ALA A 34 2.85 19.85 -1.64
N ASN A 35 2.24 19.73 -2.82
CA ASN A 35 1.40 20.79 -3.41
C ASN A 35 0.20 21.14 -2.52
N ARG A 36 -0.17 20.24 -1.60
CA ARG A 36 -1.14 20.46 -0.52
C ARG A 36 -0.45 20.14 0.81
N PRO A 37 0.31 21.10 1.36
CA PRO A 37 1.13 20.87 2.55
C PRO A 37 0.31 20.52 3.80
N ASP A 38 -0.90 21.00 3.91
CA ASP A 38 -1.88 20.64 4.94
C ASP A 38 -2.28 19.15 4.85
N VAL A 39 -2.53 18.65 3.64
CA VAL A 39 -2.85 17.24 3.40
C VAL A 39 -1.65 16.36 3.71
N LEU A 40 -0.44 16.72 3.23
CA LEU A 40 0.78 15.96 3.50
C LEU A 40 1.03 15.79 5.00
N LYS A 41 0.87 16.85 5.79
CA LYS A 41 1.05 16.83 7.25
C LYS A 41 0.09 15.87 7.97
N ASN A 42 -1.13 15.73 7.47
CA ASN A 42 -2.12 14.83 8.05
C ASN A 42 -2.01 13.40 7.49
N PHE A 43 -1.61 13.25 6.23
CA PHE A 43 -1.44 11.94 5.60
C PHE A 43 -0.32 11.12 6.24
N VAL A 44 0.85 11.73 6.48
CA VAL A 44 2.02 11.00 6.99
C VAL A 44 1.76 10.28 8.32
N PRO A 45 1.19 10.92 9.35
CA PRO A 45 0.85 10.22 10.60
C PRO A 45 -0.25 9.18 10.42
N LEU A 46 -1.25 9.43 9.57
CA LEU A 46 -2.30 8.45 9.27
C LEU A 46 -1.71 7.20 8.60
N TYR A 47 -0.89 7.38 7.57
CA TYR A 47 -0.19 6.28 6.90
C TYR A 47 0.67 5.49 7.89
N GLY A 48 1.41 6.19 8.75
CA GLY A 48 2.22 5.59 9.80
C GLY A 48 1.40 4.78 10.81
N ALA A 49 0.20 5.25 11.18
CA ALA A 49 -0.69 4.52 12.08
C ALA A 49 -1.24 3.24 11.42
N ILE A 50 -1.62 3.29 10.14
CA ILE A 50 -2.16 2.13 9.40
C ILE A 50 -1.08 1.08 9.12
N MET A 51 0.09 1.52 8.62
CA MET A 51 1.17 0.61 8.21
C MET A 51 2.13 0.25 9.33
N GLY A 52 2.10 0.97 10.45
CA GLY A 52 2.92 0.72 11.63
C GLY A 52 2.50 -0.53 12.42
N PRO A 53 3.09 -0.73 13.62
CA PRO A 53 2.69 -1.81 14.51
C PRO A 53 1.21 -1.73 14.88
N GLY A 54 0.53 -2.88 14.90
CA GLY A 54 -0.88 -3.01 15.23
C GLY A 54 -1.21 -4.45 15.59
N SER A 55 -2.47 -4.86 15.43
CA SER A 55 -2.93 -6.23 15.69
C SER A 55 -2.68 -7.19 14.51
N VAL A 56 -2.29 -6.67 13.36
CA VAL A 56 -1.94 -7.44 12.16
C VAL A 56 -0.45 -7.37 11.89
N GLU A 57 0.17 -8.51 11.65
CA GLU A 57 1.60 -8.61 11.38
C GLU A 57 2.01 -7.85 10.11
N ARG A 58 3.23 -7.30 10.11
CA ARG A 58 3.76 -6.54 8.97
C ARG A 58 3.73 -7.33 7.66
N ARG A 59 4.06 -8.61 7.72
CA ARG A 59 4.01 -9.49 6.55
C ARG A 59 2.62 -9.49 5.91
N MET A 60 1.57 -9.63 6.72
CA MET A 60 0.18 -9.64 6.25
C MET A 60 -0.20 -8.30 5.58
N LYS A 61 0.20 -7.17 6.18
CA LYS A 61 0.00 -5.84 5.61
C LYS A 61 0.67 -5.67 4.25
N GLU A 62 1.89 -6.21 4.08
CA GLU A 62 2.59 -6.16 2.81
C GLU A 62 1.94 -7.05 1.74
N LEU A 63 1.43 -8.23 2.11
CA LEU A 63 0.65 -9.07 1.18
C LEU A 63 -0.59 -8.32 0.66
N VAL A 64 -1.34 -7.68 1.56
CA VAL A 64 -2.52 -6.86 1.21
C VAL A 64 -2.13 -5.70 0.29
N TYR A 65 -1.09 -4.93 0.67
CA TYR A 65 -0.69 -3.74 -0.08
C TYR A 65 -0.18 -4.08 -1.48
N LEU A 66 0.65 -5.13 -1.60
CA LEU A 66 1.14 -5.60 -2.89
C LEU A 66 0.02 -6.11 -3.78
N THR A 67 -0.94 -6.85 -3.22
CA THR A 67 -2.11 -7.32 -3.98
C THR A 67 -2.88 -6.16 -4.60
N CYS A 68 -3.18 -5.11 -3.82
CA CYS A 68 -3.83 -3.91 -4.34
C CYS A 68 -2.95 -3.21 -5.41
N SER A 69 -1.64 -3.13 -5.19
CA SER A 69 -0.71 -2.44 -6.09
C SER A 69 -0.57 -3.16 -7.43
N TYR A 70 -0.54 -4.49 -7.43
CA TYR A 70 -0.56 -5.28 -8.66
C TYR A 70 -1.92 -5.16 -9.39
N ALA A 71 -3.03 -5.27 -8.67
CA ALA A 71 -4.37 -5.16 -9.26
C ALA A 71 -4.64 -3.78 -9.87
N ASN A 72 -4.08 -2.72 -9.28
CA ASN A 72 -4.17 -1.34 -9.80
C ASN A 72 -3.04 -0.98 -10.78
N GLU A 73 -2.12 -1.90 -11.08
CA GLU A 73 -0.95 -1.65 -11.95
C GLU A 73 -0.13 -0.40 -11.53
N CYS A 74 0.02 -0.18 -10.21
CA CYS A 74 0.77 0.96 -9.69
C CYS A 74 2.28 0.67 -9.62
N ALA A 75 3.04 1.06 -10.63
CA ALA A 75 4.47 0.82 -10.70
C ALA A 75 5.24 1.43 -9.50
N PHE A 76 4.93 2.67 -9.12
CA PHE A 76 5.55 3.34 -7.96
C PHE A 76 5.29 2.58 -6.65
N CYS A 77 4.03 2.20 -6.41
CA CYS A 77 3.63 1.52 -5.19
C CYS A 77 4.24 0.12 -5.11
N THR A 78 4.21 -0.61 -6.23
CA THR A 78 4.84 -1.93 -6.34
C THR A 78 6.33 -1.85 -6.01
N ALA A 79 7.09 -0.95 -6.64
CA ALA A 79 8.51 -0.78 -6.37
C ALA A 79 8.79 -0.46 -4.89
N SER A 80 8.01 0.44 -4.28
CA SER A 80 8.16 0.82 -2.87
C SER A 80 7.89 -0.35 -1.92
N HIS A 81 6.84 -1.13 -2.18
CA HIS A 81 6.42 -2.24 -1.30
C HIS A 81 7.14 -3.55 -1.56
N VAL A 82 7.76 -3.75 -2.73
CA VAL A 82 8.69 -4.87 -2.95
C VAL A 82 9.81 -4.85 -1.91
N GLU A 83 10.44 -3.70 -1.66
CA GLU A 83 11.51 -3.60 -0.66
C GLU A 83 10.99 -3.77 0.79
N ALA A 84 9.81 -3.23 1.11
CA ALA A 84 9.20 -3.40 2.42
C ALA A 84 8.78 -4.85 2.67
N SER A 85 8.22 -5.52 1.66
CA SER A 85 7.78 -6.92 1.74
C SER A 85 8.94 -7.89 1.93
N LYS A 86 10.10 -7.66 1.26
CA LYS A 86 11.32 -8.43 1.50
C LYS A 86 11.74 -8.40 2.97
N LYS A 87 11.72 -7.20 3.58
CA LYS A 87 12.03 -7.03 5.01
C LYS A 87 11.02 -7.72 5.92
N ALA A 88 9.78 -7.87 5.47
CA ALA A 88 8.72 -8.58 6.17
C ALA A 88 8.70 -10.11 5.88
N GLY A 89 9.69 -10.63 5.15
CA GLY A 89 9.84 -12.05 4.87
C GLY A 89 8.98 -12.58 3.72
N VAL A 90 8.47 -11.69 2.85
CA VAL A 90 7.77 -12.12 1.61
C VAL A 90 8.81 -12.41 0.53
N THR A 91 8.82 -13.63 0.02
CA THR A 91 9.78 -14.08 -0.99
C THR A 91 9.46 -13.55 -2.38
N GLU A 92 10.38 -13.71 -3.33
CA GLU A 92 10.14 -13.32 -4.72
C GLU A 92 9.07 -14.20 -5.37
N GLU A 93 9.11 -15.50 -5.08
CA GLU A 93 8.13 -16.47 -5.57
C GLU A 93 6.72 -16.15 -5.06
N GLU A 94 6.58 -15.74 -3.80
CA GLU A 94 5.30 -15.30 -3.24
C GLU A 94 4.79 -14.02 -3.90
N ARG A 95 5.66 -13.04 -4.15
CA ARG A 95 5.26 -11.82 -4.88
C ARG A 95 4.82 -12.13 -6.30
N GLN A 96 5.51 -13.03 -6.98
CA GLN A 96 5.12 -13.49 -8.30
C GLN A 96 3.78 -14.24 -8.25
N ALA A 97 3.56 -15.07 -7.23
CA ALA A 97 2.30 -15.80 -7.04
C ALA A 97 1.11 -14.84 -6.83
N ILE A 98 1.28 -13.74 -6.06
CA ILE A 98 0.24 -12.71 -5.93
C ILE A 98 -0.08 -12.07 -7.29
N GLN A 99 0.96 -11.74 -8.06
CA GLN A 99 0.81 -11.09 -9.36
C GLN A 99 0.14 -11.98 -10.40
N THR A 100 0.40 -13.29 -10.35
CA THR A 100 -0.17 -14.28 -11.28
C THR A 100 -1.39 -15.01 -10.74
N GLU A 101 -1.91 -14.58 -9.59
CA GLU A 101 -3.09 -15.14 -8.92
C GLU A 101 -2.97 -16.64 -8.57
N GLN A 102 -1.75 -17.07 -8.23
CA GLN A 102 -1.43 -18.44 -7.83
C GLN A 102 -1.33 -18.56 -6.31
N ASP A 103 -2.48 -18.61 -5.64
CA ASP A 103 -2.58 -18.47 -4.18
C ASP A 103 -2.22 -19.74 -3.38
N GLN A 104 -1.89 -20.87 -4.04
CA GLN A 104 -1.76 -22.20 -3.40
C GLN A 104 -0.60 -22.30 -2.41
N MET A 105 0.42 -21.46 -2.54
CA MET A 105 1.59 -21.49 -1.65
C MET A 105 1.37 -20.74 -0.32
N PHE A 106 0.29 -19.97 -0.20
CA PHE A 106 -0.03 -19.20 0.99
C PHE A 106 -0.84 -20.03 2.00
N THR A 107 -0.71 -19.69 3.28
CA THR A 107 -1.60 -20.23 4.32
C THR A 107 -3.05 -19.79 4.07
N ASP A 108 -4.01 -20.46 4.69
CA ASP A 108 -5.43 -20.10 4.52
C ASP A 108 -5.73 -18.66 4.95
N ALA A 109 -5.11 -18.22 6.07
CA ALA A 109 -5.22 -16.83 6.53
C ALA A 109 -4.61 -15.83 5.55
N GLU A 110 -3.40 -16.09 5.03
CA GLU A 110 -2.77 -15.22 4.02
C GLU A 110 -3.57 -15.20 2.71
N ARG A 111 -4.08 -16.34 2.29
CA ARG A 111 -4.93 -16.45 1.11
C ARG A 111 -6.22 -15.65 1.24
N SER A 112 -6.83 -15.66 2.43
CA SER A 112 -8.05 -14.90 2.69
C SER A 112 -7.82 -13.39 2.55
N VAL A 113 -6.71 -12.84 3.07
CA VAL A 113 -6.41 -11.40 2.91
C VAL A 113 -6.03 -11.02 1.49
N ILE A 114 -5.32 -11.89 0.75
CA ILE A 114 -4.97 -11.67 -0.66
C ILE A 114 -6.24 -11.58 -1.51
N ARG A 115 -7.17 -12.54 -1.34
CA ARG A 115 -8.44 -12.55 -2.07
C ARG A 115 -9.31 -11.35 -1.73
N TYR A 116 -9.42 -11.05 -0.44
CA TYR A 116 -10.14 -9.85 0.04
C TYR A 116 -9.58 -8.55 -0.56
N ALA A 117 -8.27 -8.36 -0.50
CA ALA A 117 -7.63 -7.16 -1.04
C ALA A 117 -7.84 -7.04 -2.57
N ARG A 118 -7.78 -8.15 -3.29
CA ARG A 118 -8.00 -8.20 -4.73
C ARG A 118 -9.43 -7.84 -5.10
N GLU A 119 -10.40 -8.50 -4.47
CA GLU A 119 -11.82 -8.24 -4.70
C GLU A 119 -12.18 -6.79 -4.39
N LEU A 120 -11.81 -6.31 -3.19
CA LEU A 120 -12.05 -4.93 -2.78
C LEU A 120 -11.47 -3.91 -3.77
N THR A 121 -10.31 -4.20 -4.33
CA THR A 121 -9.64 -3.32 -5.30
C THR A 121 -10.36 -3.30 -6.64
N GLN A 122 -10.83 -4.45 -7.11
CA GLN A 122 -11.46 -4.61 -8.42
C GLN A 122 -12.93 -4.18 -8.44
N THR A 123 -13.66 -4.41 -7.35
CA THR A 123 -15.12 -4.23 -7.30
C THR A 123 -15.60 -3.13 -6.37
N ALA A 124 -14.70 -2.56 -5.56
CA ALA A 124 -15.01 -1.65 -4.44
C ALA A 124 -15.91 -2.29 -3.35
N SER A 125 -16.02 -3.61 -3.35
CA SER A 125 -16.74 -4.44 -2.37
C SER A 125 -15.91 -5.67 -2.05
N ALA A 126 -16.35 -6.48 -1.08
CA ALA A 126 -15.71 -7.74 -0.70
C ALA A 126 -16.76 -8.81 -0.32
N ASP A 127 -17.88 -8.80 -1.01
CA ASP A 127 -19.05 -9.62 -0.67
C ASP A 127 -18.77 -11.13 -0.76
N GLU A 128 -17.86 -11.55 -1.64
CA GLU A 128 -17.50 -12.95 -1.83
C GLU A 128 -16.39 -13.41 -0.87
N SER A 129 -15.42 -12.55 -0.56
CA SER A 129 -14.24 -12.91 0.25
C SER A 129 -14.41 -12.60 1.76
N HIS A 130 -15.45 -11.88 2.12
CA HIS A 130 -15.69 -11.38 3.46
C HIS A 130 -15.80 -12.49 4.51
N GLU A 131 -16.54 -13.58 4.24
CA GLU A 131 -16.73 -14.68 5.19
C GLU A 131 -15.38 -15.34 5.56
N ALA A 132 -14.52 -15.56 4.56
CA ALA A 132 -13.22 -16.18 4.79
C ALA A 132 -12.31 -15.36 5.73
N LEU A 133 -12.45 -14.04 5.77
CA LEU A 133 -11.72 -13.21 6.74
C LEU A 133 -12.16 -13.48 8.18
N PHE A 134 -13.45 -13.61 8.42
CA PHE A 134 -13.98 -13.87 9.76
C PHE A 134 -13.59 -15.23 10.34
N GLU A 135 -13.20 -16.19 9.51
CA GLU A 135 -12.67 -17.48 9.98
C GLU A 135 -11.28 -17.34 10.60
N HIS A 136 -10.50 -16.32 10.22
CA HIS A 136 -9.11 -16.18 10.62
C HIS A 136 -8.80 -14.94 11.47
N PHE A 137 -9.65 -13.91 11.41
CA PHE A 137 -9.37 -12.60 12.02
C PHE A 137 -10.53 -12.09 12.86
N ASN A 138 -10.21 -11.42 13.97
CA ASN A 138 -11.19 -10.71 14.78
C ASN A 138 -11.53 -9.34 14.16
N ASN A 139 -12.53 -8.65 14.73
CA ASN A 139 -13.01 -7.36 14.18
C ASN A 139 -11.92 -6.28 14.10
N GLU A 140 -11.02 -6.20 15.10
CA GLU A 140 -9.92 -5.23 15.10
C GLU A 140 -8.97 -5.49 13.92
N GLN A 141 -8.60 -6.75 13.73
CA GLN A 141 -7.72 -7.17 12.63
C GLN A 141 -8.37 -6.97 11.26
N ILE A 142 -9.67 -7.24 11.12
CA ILE A 142 -10.41 -7.02 9.87
C ILE A 142 -10.45 -5.54 9.52
N VAL A 143 -10.71 -4.67 10.51
CA VAL A 143 -10.67 -3.22 10.29
C VAL A 143 -9.27 -2.78 9.87
N GLU A 144 -8.21 -3.29 10.52
CA GLU A 144 -6.84 -2.97 10.17
C GLU A 144 -6.46 -3.44 8.75
N ILE A 145 -6.82 -4.67 8.36
CA ILE A 145 -6.65 -5.20 7.01
C ILE A 145 -7.38 -4.32 5.99
N THR A 146 -8.62 -3.94 6.29
CA THR A 146 -9.43 -3.07 5.43
C THR A 146 -8.81 -1.69 5.26
N LEU A 147 -8.29 -1.10 6.36
CA LEU A 147 -7.57 0.17 6.31
C LEU A 147 -6.32 0.10 5.45
N VAL A 148 -5.55 -1.00 5.52
CA VAL A 148 -4.38 -1.22 4.66
C VAL A 148 -4.79 -1.29 3.19
N ALA A 149 -5.83 -2.07 2.85
CA ALA A 149 -6.31 -2.19 1.47
C ALA A 149 -6.86 -0.84 0.94
N ALA A 150 -7.64 -0.12 1.77
CA ALA A 150 -8.16 1.20 1.41
C ALA A 150 -7.04 2.23 1.20
N MET A 151 -6.01 2.22 2.07
CA MET A 151 -4.82 3.08 1.95
C MET A 151 -4.02 2.75 0.69
N ALA A 152 -3.82 1.48 0.38
CA ALA A 152 -3.16 1.06 -0.85
C ALA A 152 -3.93 1.56 -2.07
N ASN A 153 -5.24 1.39 -2.10
CA ASN A 153 -6.10 1.90 -3.18
C ASN A 153 -6.04 3.44 -3.32
N PHE A 154 -6.00 4.17 -2.19
CA PHE A 154 -5.80 5.62 -2.20
C PHE A 154 -4.48 6.00 -2.87
N THR A 155 -3.37 5.44 -2.41
CA THR A 155 -2.04 5.79 -2.93
C THR A 155 -1.82 5.31 -4.36
N ASN A 156 -2.32 4.13 -4.72
CA ASN A 156 -2.23 3.59 -6.08
C ASN A 156 -2.94 4.53 -7.09
N ARG A 157 -4.18 4.90 -6.79
CA ARG A 157 -4.96 5.78 -7.67
C ARG A 157 -4.38 7.18 -7.76
N PHE A 158 -3.88 7.72 -6.64
CA PHE A 158 -3.20 9.01 -6.62
C PHE A 158 -1.95 9.00 -7.52
N ASN A 159 -1.09 7.99 -7.37
CA ASN A 159 0.13 7.88 -8.16
C ASN A 159 -0.16 7.65 -9.65
N ASN A 160 -1.08 6.76 -9.97
CA ASN A 160 -1.45 6.46 -11.35
C ASN A 160 -2.07 7.67 -12.05
N ALA A 161 -2.99 8.37 -11.37
CA ALA A 161 -3.66 9.56 -11.92
C ALA A 161 -2.68 10.70 -12.24
N LEU A 162 -1.61 10.83 -11.44
CA LEU A 162 -0.61 11.88 -11.60
C LEU A 162 0.64 11.43 -12.41
N GLY A 163 0.69 10.18 -12.85
CA GLY A 163 1.82 9.63 -13.60
C GLY A 163 3.11 9.57 -12.78
N ILE A 164 3.01 9.30 -11.47
CA ILE A 164 4.19 9.19 -10.60
C ILE A 164 4.83 7.82 -10.78
N MET A 165 6.08 7.82 -11.19
CA MET A 165 6.87 6.62 -11.47
C MET A 165 7.94 6.42 -10.38
N PRO A 166 8.47 5.18 -10.22
CA PRO A 166 9.57 4.87 -9.29
C PRO A 166 10.81 5.72 -9.50
#